data_e7a21b1d12ab93e6d3c4a5aa753e90c7
#
_entry.id   e7a21b1d12ab93e6d3c4a5aa753e90c7
#
_cell.length_a   1.000
_cell.length_b   1.000
_cell.length_c   1.000
_cell.angle_alpha   90.00
_cell.angle_beta   90.00
_cell.angle_gamma   90.00
#
_symmetry.space_group_name_H-M   'P 1'
#
loop_
_entity.id
_entity.type
_entity.pdbx_description
1 polymer ?
#
loop_
_entity_poly.entity_id
_entity_poly.type
_entity_poly.pdbx_seq_one_letter_code
_entity_poly.pdbx_strand_id
1 'polypeptide(L)'
;VLAALDRINARINEFDVVVIIRGGGATSDLSGFDTYLLAAACAQFPLPIITGIGHERDDTVLDSVAHTRVKTPTAAAELLIHQVAEVAEHLEELSMRIQQGAYMLLDLERRRLETLQTRIPNLVHRKLADARFSLLAAKKDLSQVTKALVARQSHRLELLQQRIADASPDK
;
A
#
# COMPACT_ATOMS: atom_id res chain seq x y z
N VAL A 1 -48.25 -6.82 10.22
CA VAL A 1 -47.04 -6.29 9.54
C VAL A 1 -46.80 -4.85 9.96
N LEU A 2 -47.76 -3.91 9.83
CA LEU A 2 -47.58 -2.49 10.18
C LEU A 2 -47.02 -2.28 11.59
N ALA A 3 -47.63 -2.87 12.63
CA ALA A 3 -47.12 -2.77 13.99
C ALA A 3 -45.71 -3.34 14.20
N ALA A 4 -45.26 -4.22 13.34
CA ALA A 4 -43.87 -4.71 13.33
C ALA A 4 -42.93 -3.68 12.69
N LEU A 5 -43.32 -3.03 11.60
CA LEU A 5 -42.59 -1.93 10.97
C LEU A 5 -42.42 -0.76 11.94
N ASP A 6 -43.48 -0.36 12.69
CA ASP A 6 -43.39 0.68 13.70
C ASP A 6 -42.34 0.36 14.79
N ARG A 7 -42.31 -0.91 15.25
CA ARG A 7 -41.31 -1.36 16.25
C ARG A 7 -39.89 -1.37 15.69
N ILE A 8 -39.71 -1.73 14.42
CA ILE A 8 -38.40 -1.67 13.75
C ILE A 8 -37.96 -0.22 13.58
N ASN A 9 -38.90 0.66 13.17
CA ASN A 9 -38.61 2.08 12.98
C ASN A 9 -38.19 2.76 14.30
N ALA A 10 -38.76 2.36 15.44
CA ALA A 10 -38.32 2.86 16.75
C ALA A 10 -36.91 2.46 17.15
N ARG A 11 -36.34 1.46 16.50
CA ARG A 11 -35.00 0.89 16.74
C ARG A 11 -34.19 0.77 15.44
N ILE A 12 -34.33 1.72 14.55
CA ILE A 12 -33.87 1.65 13.18
C ILE A 12 -32.35 1.39 13.05
N ASN A 13 -31.57 1.92 13.99
CA ASN A 13 -30.10 1.76 14.01
C ASN A 13 -29.63 0.34 14.33
N GLU A 14 -30.53 -0.58 14.68
CA GLU A 14 -30.21 -1.96 15.00
C GLU A 14 -30.41 -2.90 13.81
N PHE A 15 -30.93 -2.38 12.69
CA PHE A 15 -31.29 -3.17 11.52
C PHE A 15 -30.73 -2.55 10.24
N ASP A 16 -30.30 -3.40 9.31
CA ASP A 16 -29.81 -2.99 7.99
C ASP A 16 -30.85 -3.25 6.88
N VAL A 17 -31.73 -4.22 7.09
CA VAL A 17 -32.73 -4.64 6.10
C VAL A 17 -33.97 -5.20 6.80
N VAL A 18 -35.12 -5.04 6.17
CA VAL A 18 -36.37 -5.68 6.59
C VAL A 18 -36.76 -6.75 5.59
N VAL A 19 -37.05 -7.95 6.07
CA VAL A 19 -37.48 -9.07 5.23
C VAL A 19 -38.92 -9.43 5.56
N ILE A 20 -39.81 -9.32 4.57
CA ILE A 20 -41.22 -9.71 4.69
C ILE A 20 -41.40 -11.00 3.88
N ILE A 21 -41.51 -12.09 4.60
CA ILE A 21 -41.67 -13.41 4.00
C ILE A 21 -42.98 -14.08 4.47
N ARG A 22 -43.50 -14.96 3.61
CA ARG A 22 -44.64 -15.77 3.95
C ARG A 22 -44.37 -17.25 3.61
N GLY A 23 -44.72 -18.13 4.52
CA GLY A 23 -44.76 -19.59 4.24
C GLY A 23 -45.92 -19.98 3.34
N GLY A 24 -45.96 -21.23 2.88
CA GLY A 24 -47.02 -21.75 2.02
C GLY A 24 -48.40 -21.66 2.70
N GLY A 25 -49.39 -21.24 1.93
CA GLY A 25 -50.81 -21.11 2.35
C GLY A 25 -51.70 -20.89 1.13
N ALA A 26 -53.03 -20.88 1.30
CA ALA A 26 -53.97 -20.63 0.20
C ALA A 26 -53.82 -19.19 -0.36
N THR A 27 -54.04 -18.98 -1.65
CA THR A 27 -53.94 -17.69 -2.35
C THR A 27 -54.90 -16.65 -1.79
N SER A 28 -56.01 -17.06 -1.19
CA SER A 28 -56.99 -16.17 -0.51
C SER A 28 -56.40 -15.39 0.68
N ASP A 29 -55.24 -15.79 1.18
CA ASP A 29 -54.58 -15.17 2.36
C ASP A 29 -53.61 -14.05 1.97
N LEU A 30 -53.47 -13.71 0.68
CA LEU A 30 -52.59 -12.63 0.17
C LEU A 30 -53.21 -11.23 0.29
N SER A 31 -54.55 -11.15 0.46
CA SER A 31 -55.26 -9.88 0.54
C SER A 31 -54.76 -8.93 1.64
N GLY A 32 -54.13 -9.47 2.69
CA GLY A 32 -53.47 -8.68 3.72
C GLY A 32 -52.22 -7.91 3.29
N PHE A 33 -51.61 -8.33 2.17
CA PHE A 33 -50.44 -7.69 1.58
C PHE A 33 -50.81 -6.70 0.45
N ASP A 34 -52.06 -6.66 0.03
CA ASP A 34 -52.59 -5.79 -1.02
C ASP A 34 -53.25 -4.52 -0.48
N THR A 35 -52.94 -4.11 0.76
CA THR A 35 -53.49 -2.93 1.35
C THR A 35 -52.67 -1.69 1.06
N TYR A 36 -53.34 -0.57 0.68
CA TYR A 36 -52.67 0.71 0.43
C TYR A 36 -51.82 1.17 1.62
N LEU A 37 -52.33 1.02 2.85
CA LEU A 37 -51.62 1.44 4.07
C LEU A 37 -50.27 0.71 4.24
N LEU A 38 -50.25 -0.58 3.99
CA LEU A 38 -49.03 -1.38 4.09
C LEU A 38 -48.05 -1.01 2.97
N ALA A 39 -48.53 -0.89 1.74
CA ALA A 39 -47.72 -0.49 0.60
C ALA A 39 -47.11 0.90 0.79
N ALA A 40 -47.88 1.89 1.25
CA ALA A 40 -47.41 3.24 1.53
C ALA A 40 -46.36 3.25 2.67
N ALA A 41 -46.58 2.46 3.74
CA ALA A 41 -45.63 2.34 4.84
C ALA A 41 -44.31 1.72 4.37
N CYS A 42 -44.36 0.69 3.53
CA CYS A 42 -43.15 0.04 2.98
C CYS A 42 -42.41 0.92 1.96
N ALA A 43 -43.14 1.64 1.11
CA ALA A 43 -42.53 2.54 0.12
C ALA A 43 -41.79 3.74 0.77
N GLN A 44 -42.20 4.14 1.95
CA GLN A 44 -41.59 5.26 2.71
C GLN A 44 -40.65 4.79 3.82
N PHE A 45 -40.45 3.46 3.95
CA PHE A 45 -39.62 2.90 5.01
C PHE A 45 -38.14 3.21 4.75
N PRO A 46 -37.38 3.68 5.75
CA PRO A 46 -36.02 4.14 5.55
C PRO A 46 -34.99 3.02 5.31
N LEU A 47 -35.33 1.76 5.66
CA LEU A 47 -34.49 0.59 5.35
C LEU A 47 -35.00 -0.12 4.11
N PRO A 48 -34.10 -0.76 3.33
CA PRO A 48 -34.53 -1.57 2.21
C PRO A 48 -35.42 -2.73 2.67
N ILE A 49 -36.51 -2.95 1.96
CA ILE A 49 -37.47 -4.05 2.22
C ILE A 49 -37.32 -5.10 1.15
N ILE A 50 -37.09 -6.33 1.57
CA ILE A 50 -37.08 -7.52 0.71
C ILE A 50 -38.38 -8.29 0.94
N THR A 51 -39.10 -8.59 -0.13
CA THR A 51 -40.32 -9.42 -0.06
C THR A 51 -40.07 -10.82 -0.63
N GLY A 52 -40.62 -11.84 0.03
CA GLY A 52 -40.62 -13.21 -0.42
C GLY A 52 -41.97 -13.87 -0.10
N ILE A 53 -43.05 -13.29 -0.66
CA ILE A 53 -44.44 -13.58 -0.25
C ILE A 53 -45.12 -14.56 -1.19
N GLY A 54 -44.89 -14.44 -2.51
CA GLY A 54 -45.73 -15.11 -3.51
C GLY A 54 -44.97 -15.89 -4.58
N HIS A 55 -45.72 -16.78 -5.28
CA HIS A 55 -45.27 -17.45 -6.51
C HIS A 55 -45.55 -16.57 -7.73
N GLU A 56 -45.03 -16.97 -8.92
CA GLU A 56 -45.04 -16.21 -10.18
C GLU A 56 -46.41 -15.67 -10.63
N ARG A 57 -47.51 -16.17 -10.09
CA ARG A 57 -48.88 -15.82 -10.50
C ARG A 57 -49.61 -14.89 -9.51
N ASP A 58 -49.02 -14.63 -8.36
CA ASP A 58 -49.70 -13.95 -7.26
C ASP A 58 -48.84 -12.73 -6.82
N ASP A 59 -48.74 -11.74 -7.71
CA ASP A 59 -48.06 -10.48 -7.41
C ASP A 59 -48.90 -9.64 -6.43
N THR A 60 -48.31 -9.23 -5.32
CA THR A 60 -48.96 -8.32 -4.38
C THR A 60 -48.57 -6.85 -4.63
N VAL A 61 -49.40 -5.93 -4.21
CA VAL A 61 -49.04 -4.48 -4.25
C VAL A 61 -47.78 -4.22 -3.43
N LEU A 62 -47.58 -4.97 -2.37
CA LEU A 62 -46.37 -4.88 -1.55
C LEU A 62 -45.11 -5.27 -2.32
N ASP A 63 -45.17 -6.29 -3.16
CA ASP A 63 -44.04 -6.73 -4.01
C ASP A 63 -43.64 -5.64 -5.02
N SER A 64 -44.63 -4.85 -5.48
CA SER A 64 -44.39 -3.77 -6.44
C SER A 64 -43.69 -2.54 -5.83
N VAL A 65 -43.81 -2.33 -4.53
CA VAL A 65 -43.20 -1.20 -3.81
C VAL A 65 -41.94 -1.59 -3.02
N ALA A 66 -41.68 -2.88 -2.87
CA ALA A 66 -40.50 -3.37 -2.17
C ALA A 66 -39.21 -2.99 -2.89
N HIS A 67 -38.13 -2.80 -2.14
CA HIS A 67 -36.79 -2.55 -2.71
C HIS A 67 -36.32 -3.73 -3.55
N THR A 68 -36.52 -4.97 -3.07
CA THR A 68 -36.18 -6.18 -3.78
C THR A 68 -37.27 -7.22 -3.57
N ARG A 69 -37.72 -7.78 -4.67
CA ARG A 69 -38.70 -8.86 -4.67
C ARG A 69 -38.02 -10.20 -4.98
N VAL A 70 -38.32 -11.24 -4.22
CA VAL A 70 -37.95 -12.60 -4.50
C VAL A 70 -39.18 -13.52 -4.44
N LYS A 71 -39.13 -14.68 -5.08
CA LYS A 71 -40.27 -15.55 -5.24
C LYS A 71 -40.66 -16.34 -3.98
N THR A 72 -39.69 -16.62 -3.13
CA THR A 72 -39.88 -17.52 -1.98
C THR A 72 -39.07 -17.03 -0.77
N PRO A 73 -39.44 -17.45 0.45
CA PRO A 73 -38.63 -17.23 1.63
C PRO A 73 -37.17 -17.75 1.51
N THR A 74 -37.03 -18.91 0.83
CA THR A 74 -35.71 -19.52 0.58
C THR A 74 -34.85 -18.60 -0.31
N ALA A 75 -35.45 -18.05 -1.38
CA ALA A 75 -34.76 -17.13 -2.27
C ALA A 75 -34.37 -15.82 -1.54
N ALA A 76 -35.17 -15.37 -0.56
CA ALA A 76 -34.80 -14.22 0.28
C ALA A 76 -33.57 -14.53 1.16
N ALA A 77 -33.52 -15.72 1.73
CA ALA A 77 -32.37 -16.16 2.52
C ALA A 77 -31.12 -16.32 1.65
N GLU A 78 -31.24 -16.92 0.47
CA GLU A 78 -30.15 -17.07 -0.51
C GLU A 78 -29.60 -15.71 -0.95
N LEU A 79 -30.47 -14.74 -1.23
CA LEU A 79 -30.07 -13.38 -1.59
C LEU A 79 -29.23 -12.73 -0.50
N LEU A 80 -29.67 -12.81 0.77
CA LEU A 80 -28.95 -12.25 1.90
C LEU A 80 -27.59 -12.93 2.12
N ILE A 81 -27.55 -14.27 2.05
CA ILE A 81 -26.31 -15.04 2.19
C ILE A 81 -25.35 -14.65 1.09
N HIS A 82 -25.82 -14.52 -0.15
CA HIS A 82 -24.98 -14.15 -1.29
C HIS A 82 -24.38 -12.75 -1.13
N GLN A 83 -25.20 -11.76 -0.75
CA GLN A 83 -24.70 -10.40 -0.52
C GLN A 83 -23.64 -10.32 0.59
N VAL A 84 -23.84 -11.05 1.69
CA VAL A 84 -22.84 -11.11 2.77
C VAL A 84 -21.57 -11.83 2.32
N ALA A 85 -21.71 -12.91 1.55
CA ALA A 85 -20.57 -13.66 1.01
C ALA A 85 -19.73 -12.80 0.04
N GLU A 86 -20.38 -12.07 -0.88
CA GLU A 86 -19.67 -11.15 -1.80
C GLU A 86 -18.85 -10.10 -1.07
N VAL A 87 -19.41 -9.50 -0.01
CA VAL A 87 -18.68 -8.51 0.81
C VAL A 87 -17.50 -9.16 1.53
N ALA A 88 -17.68 -10.36 2.08
CA ALA A 88 -16.62 -11.10 2.76
C ALA A 88 -15.48 -11.46 1.79
N GLU A 89 -15.78 -11.97 0.61
CA GLU A 89 -14.79 -12.27 -0.45
C GLU A 89 -14.03 -11.02 -0.87
N HIS A 90 -14.73 -9.91 -1.04
CA HIS A 90 -14.08 -8.64 -1.41
C HIS A 90 -13.13 -8.14 -0.32
N LEU A 91 -13.49 -8.28 0.96
CA LEU A 91 -12.62 -7.95 2.09
C LEU A 91 -11.37 -8.84 2.14
N GLU A 92 -11.52 -10.14 1.87
CA GLU A 92 -10.38 -11.06 1.79
C GLU A 92 -9.45 -10.69 0.63
N GLU A 93 -10.01 -10.38 -0.55
CA GLU A 93 -9.22 -9.92 -1.69
C GLU A 93 -8.43 -8.64 -1.37
N LEU A 94 -9.08 -7.64 -0.76
CA LEU A 94 -8.41 -6.40 -0.35
C LEU A 94 -7.30 -6.67 0.68
N SER A 95 -7.55 -7.56 1.63
CA SER A 95 -6.55 -7.96 2.63
C SER A 95 -5.32 -8.59 1.96
N MET A 96 -5.54 -9.52 1.04
CA MET A 96 -4.44 -10.14 0.27
C MET A 96 -3.66 -9.12 -0.56
N ARG A 97 -4.34 -8.18 -1.22
CA ARG A 97 -3.70 -7.13 -2.02
C ARG A 97 -2.83 -6.21 -1.16
N ILE A 98 -3.30 -5.85 0.04
CA ILE A 98 -2.52 -5.05 1.00
C ILE A 98 -1.26 -5.81 1.43
N GLN A 99 -1.40 -7.09 1.79
CA GLN A 99 -0.27 -7.92 2.19
C GLN A 99 0.76 -8.06 1.07
N GLN A 100 0.33 -8.36 -0.15
CA GLN A 100 1.21 -8.47 -1.32
C GLN A 100 1.95 -7.16 -1.60
N GLY A 101 1.24 -6.02 -1.54
CA GLY A 101 1.84 -4.69 -1.70
C GLY A 101 2.91 -4.40 -0.64
N ALA A 102 2.62 -4.72 0.62
CA ALA A 102 3.57 -4.56 1.71
C ALA A 102 4.83 -5.44 1.54
N TYR A 103 4.65 -6.71 1.20
CA TYR A 103 5.79 -7.61 0.91
C TYR A 103 6.63 -7.12 -0.26
N MET A 104 6.01 -6.65 -1.34
CA MET A 104 6.72 -6.14 -2.51
C MET A 104 7.56 -4.90 -2.16
N LEU A 105 7.02 -3.96 -1.38
CA LEU A 105 7.75 -2.78 -0.91
C LEU A 105 8.92 -3.17 0.01
N LEU A 106 8.70 -4.09 0.93
CA LEU A 106 9.77 -4.57 1.83
C LEU A 106 10.90 -5.27 1.06
N ASP A 107 10.57 -6.10 0.06
CA ASP A 107 11.57 -6.76 -0.77
C ASP A 107 12.39 -5.75 -1.60
N LEU A 108 11.72 -4.74 -2.15
CA LEU A 108 12.39 -3.66 -2.87
C LEU A 108 13.40 -2.92 -1.98
N GLU A 109 13.01 -2.55 -0.76
CA GLU A 109 13.90 -1.84 0.17
C GLU A 109 15.02 -2.74 0.70
N ARG A 110 14.77 -4.03 0.91
CA ARG A 110 15.82 -4.99 1.24
C ARG A 110 16.88 -5.08 0.15
N ARG A 111 16.50 -5.25 -1.10
CA ARG A 111 17.43 -5.28 -2.25
C ARG A 111 18.21 -3.97 -2.38
N ARG A 112 17.58 -2.85 -2.10
CA ARG A 112 18.24 -1.55 -2.08
C ARG A 112 19.31 -1.48 -0.98
N LEU A 113 18.99 -1.95 0.22
CA LEU A 113 19.95 -2.04 1.33
C LEU A 113 21.12 -2.99 1.00
N GLU A 114 20.88 -4.16 0.48
CA GLU A 114 21.94 -5.10 0.04
C GLU A 114 22.86 -4.46 -1.01
N THR A 115 22.27 -3.75 -1.97
CA THR A 115 23.05 -3.02 -2.97
C THR A 115 23.94 -1.94 -2.33
N LEU A 116 23.42 -1.21 -1.37
CA LEU A 116 24.20 -0.19 -0.64
C LEU A 116 25.26 -0.82 0.25
N GLN A 117 24.99 -1.94 0.92
CA GLN A 117 25.96 -2.66 1.74
C GLN A 117 27.18 -3.14 0.94
N THR A 118 26.99 -3.49 -0.33
CA THR A 118 28.09 -3.90 -1.21
C THR A 118 28.79 -2.71 -1.89
N ARG A 119 28.02 -1.71 -2.31
CA ARG A 119 28.59 -0.56 -3.08
C ARG A 119 29.36 0.41 -2.20
N ILE A 120 28.90 0.67 -0.97
CA ILE A 120 29.56 1.65 -0.08
C ILE A 120 30.99 1.22 0.27
N PRO A 121 31.26 -0.02 0.78
CA PRO A 121 32.62 -0.46 1.06
C PRO A 121 33.53 -0.41 -0.19
N ASN A 122 33.04 -0.87 -1.32
CA ASN A 122 33.79 -0.85 -2.57
C ASN A 122 34.19 0.57 -3.01
N LEU A 123 33.28 1.51 -2.90
CA LEU A 123 33.56 2.93 -3.18
C LEU A 123 34.59 3.51 -2.20
N VAL A 124 34.46 3.21 -0.91
CA VAL A 124 35.38 3.66 0.13
C VAL A 124 36.78 3.07 -0.12
N HIS A 125 36.90 1.75 -0.37
CA HIS A 125 38.16 1.11 -0.68
C HIS A 125 38.84 1.71 -1.91
N ARG A 126 38.10 1.95 -2.96
CA ARG A 126 38.61 2.59 -4.17
C ARG A 126 39.11 4.01 -3.89
N LYS A 127 38.32 4.84 -3.21
CA LYS A 127 38.72 6.21 -2.84
C LYS A 127 39.95 6.26 -1.96
N LEU A 128 40.05 5.34 -0.99
CA LEU A 128 41.23 5.23 -0.13
C LEU A 128 42.48 4.76 -0.92
N ALA A 129 42.34 3.81 -1.84
CA ALA A 129 43.41 3.37 -2.69
C ALA A 129 43.93 4.52 -3.59
N ASP A 130 43.02 5.26 -4.23
CA ASP A 130 43.37 6.41 -5.07
C ASP A 130 44.08 7.49 -4.25
N ALA A 131 43.60 7.83 -3.04
CA ALA A 131 44.22 8.81 -2.17
C ALA A 131 45.62 8.35 -1.68
N ARG A 132 45.77 7.06 -1.34
CA ARG A 132 47.07 6.48 -0.97
C ARG A 132 48.08 6.55 -2.14
N PHE A 133 47.61 6.20 -3.34
CA PHE A 133 48.44 6.27 -4.53
C PHE A 133 48.92 7.71 -4.81
N SER A 134 48.03 8.67 -4.77
CA SER A 134 48.35 10.11 -4.91
C SER A 134 49.33 10.57 -3.87
N LEU A 135 49.15 10.16 -2.61
CA LEU A 135 50.07 10.52 -1.51
C LEU A 135 51.47 9.92 -1.74
N LEU A 136 51.57 8.66 -2.16
CA LEU A 136 52.86 8.01 -2.46
C LEU A 136 53.58 8.68 -3.65
N ALA A 137 52.83 9.06 -4.69
CA ALA A 137 53.39 9.80 -5.82
C ALA A 137 53.95 11.17 -5.36
N ALA A 138 53.18 11.93 -4.65
CA ALA A 138 53.60 13.25 -4.10
C ALA A 138 54.83 13.12 -3.18
N LYS A 139 54.87 12.07 -2.33
CA LYS A 139 56.06 11.78 -1.50
C LYS A 139 57.33 11.49 -2.31
N LYS A 140 57.17 10.70 -3.39
CA LYS A 140 58.27 10.37 -4.30
C LYS A 140 58.78 11.65 -5.00
N ASP A 141 57.87 12.45 -5.56
CA ASP A 141 58.20 13.69 -6.25
C ASP A 141 58.93 14.67 -5.31
N LEU A 142 58.41 14.85 -4.10
CA LEU A 142 59.04 15.68 -3.09
C LEU A 142 60.44 15.22 -2.73
N SER A 143 60.64 13.92 -2.57
CA SER A 143 61.97 13.31 -2.32
C SER A 143 62.92 13.52 -3.49
N GLN A 144 62.45 13.44 -4.73
CA GLN A 144 63.29 13.69 -5.91
C GLN A 144 63.66 15.17 -6.03
N VAL A 145 62.72 16.06 -5.87
CA VAL A 145 62.95 17.51 -5.94
C VAL A 145 63.87 17.96 -4.84
N THR A 146 63.71 17.49 -3.61
CA THR A 146 64.65 17.85 -2.51
C THR A 146 66.04 17.33 -2.74
N LYS A 147 66.24 16.09 -3.20
CA LYS A 147 67.56 15.57 -3.55
C LYS A 147 68.21 16.34 -4.68
N ALA A 148 67.49 16.70 -5.72
CA ALA A 148 67.98 17.49 -6.83
C ALA A 148 68.38 18.89 -6.39
N LEU A 149 67.58 19.54 -5.49
CA LEU A 149 67.88 20.87 -4.97
C LEU A 149 69.11 20.84 -4.08
N VAL A 150 69.25 19.86 -3.18
CA VAL A 150 70.45 19.70 -2.34
C VAL A 150 71.68 19.47 -3.21
N ALA A 151 71.64 18.56 -4.20
CA ALA A 151 72.75 18.31 -5.10
C ALA A 151 73.16 19.56 -5.88
N ARG A 152 72.17 20.36 -6.35
CA ARG A 152 72.47 21.62 -7.06
C ARG A 152 73.13 22.66 -6.14
N GLN A 153 72.72 22.75 -4.89
CA GLN A 153 73.33 23.68 -3.94
C GLN A 153 74.75 23.21 -3.52
N SER A 154 74.97 21.90 -3.33
CA SER A 154 76.27 21.35 -3.05
C SER A 154 77.25 21.62 -4.21
N HIS A 155 76.82 21.37 -5.43
CA HIS A 155 77.66 21.64 -6.63
C HIS A 155 77.98 23.16 -6.75
N ARG A 156 77.02 24.01 -6.46
CA ARG A 156 77.27 25.49 -6.44
C ARG A 156 78.29 25.91 -5.36
N LEU A 157 78.23 25.24 -4.21
CA LEU A 157 79.23 25.48 -3.14
C LEU A 157 80.61 25.00 -3.57
N GLU A 158 80.74 23.87 -4.16
CA GLU A 158 82.01 23.32 -4.70
C GLU A 158 82.61 24.27 -5.73
N LEU A 159 81.83 24.76 -6.68
CA LEU A 159 82.28 25.73 -7.66
C LEU A 159 82.76 27.05 -7.02
N LEU A 160 82.06 27.52 -6.01
CA LEU A 160 82.47 28.73 -5.26
C LEU A 160 83.79 28.51 -4.48
N GLN A 161 83.94 27.34 -3.85
CA GLN A 161 85.17 26.98 -3.14
C GLN A 161 86.34 26.87 -4.13
N GLN A 162 86.18 26.28 -5.31
CA GLN A 162 87.20 26.23 -6.35
C GLN A 162 87.57 27.67 -6.79
N ARG A 163 86.58 28.51 -7.06
CA ARG A 163 86.87 29.92 -7.45
C ARG A 163 87.58 30.70 -6.39
N ILE A 164 87.34 30.48 -5.12
CA ILE A 164 88.04 31.10 -4.01
C ILE A 164 89.52 30.60 -3.92
N ALA A 165 89.71 29.30 -4.10
CA ALA A 165 91.01 28.67 -4.14
C ALA A 165 91.88 29.26 -5.28
N ASP A 166 91.29 29.33 -6.49
CA ASP A 166 91.93 29.87 -7.68
C ASP A 166 92.21 31.34 -7.60
N ALA A 167 91.47 32.08 -6.78
CA ALA A 167 91.68 33.56 -6.56
C ALA A 167 92.60 33.89 -5.38
N SER A 168 93.07 32.91 -4.61
CA SER A 168 94.04 33.17 -3.53
C SER A 168 95.43 33.35 -4.15
N PRO A 169 96.04 34.46 -4.03
CA PRO A 169 97.41 34.67 -4.48
C PRO A 169 98.37 33.80 -3.65
N ASP A 170 99.10 32.93 -4.33
CA ASP A 170 100.14 32.16 -3.71
C ASP A 170 101.09 33.03 -2.92
N LYS A 171 101.40 32.58 -1.66
CA LYS A 171 102.49 33.10 -0.88
C LYS A 171 103.83 32.52 -1.34
#